data_cee3bc2ffc6678572427cb3439d0c7c4
#
_entry.id   cee3bc2ffc6678572427cb3439d0c7c4
#
_cell.length_a   1.000
_cell.length_b   1.000
_cell.length_c   1.000
_cell.angle_alpha   90.00
_cell.angle_beta   90.00
_cell.angle_gamma   90.00
#
_symmetry.space_group_name_H-M   'P 1'
#
loop_
_entity.id
_entity.type
_entity.pdbx_description
1 polymer ?
#
loop_
_entity_poly.entity_id
_entity_poly.type
_entity_poly.pdbx_seq_one_letter_code
_entity_poly.pdbx_strand_id
1 'polypeptide(L)'
;FPKRGKSGIEISELYPNLAEHADKMCLLNSMYGDIPNHPQCFVQLHTGSFQFVRPSLGSWVLYGLGTENQNLPGFVTLNPPSRVGGAQNYGSAFLPAIYQGTRIGNLG
;
A
#
# COMPACT_ATOMS: atom_id res chain seq x y z
N PHE A 1 -15.09 -12.67 14.71
CA PHE A 1 -15.00 -11.26 14.23
C PHE A 1 -16.35 -10.60 14.33
N PRO A 2 -16.57 -9.72 15.33
CA PRO A 2 -17.84 -9.01 15.45
C PRO A 2 -18.03 -7.99 14.32
N LYS A 3 -19.28 -7.79 13.94
CA LYS A 3 -19.67 -6.73 12.99
C LYS A 3 -19.47 -5.37 13.62
N ARG A 4 -18.90 -4.43 12.87
CA ARG A 4 -18.55 -3.08 13.30
C ARG A 4 -19.19 -2.02 12.42
N GLY A 5 -19.43 -0.86 13.02
CA GLY A 5 -20.02 0.29 12.35
C GLY A 5 -21.42 0.04 11.78
N LYS A 6 -21.92 0.99 11.01
CA LYS A 6 -23.19 0.88 10.25
C LYS A 6 -23.01 -0.01 9.01
N SER A 7 -21.79 -0.06 8.47
CA SER A 7 -21.45 -0.91 7.32
C SER A 7 -21.50 -2.40 7.64
N GLY A 8 -21.40 -2.78 8.92
CA GLY A 8 -21.47 -4.17 9.37
C GLY A 8 -20.29 -5.05 8.93
N ILE A 9 -19.15 -4.47 8.55
CA ILE A 9 -17.95 -5.23 8.24
C ILE A 9 -17.41 -5.95 9.48
N GLU A 10 -16.89 -7.14 9.28
CA GLU A 10 -16.35 -7.96 10.36
C GLU A 10 -14.87 -7.62 10.57
N ILE A 11 -14.55 -7.18 11.79
CA ILE A 11 -13.18 -6.80 12.18
C ILE A 11 -12.81 -7.54 13.47
N SER A 12 -11.61 -8.13 13.49
CA SER A 12 -11.08 -8.83 14.67
C SER A 12 -11.04 -7.92 15.89
N GLU A 13 -11.33 -8.49 17.05
CA GLU A 13 -11.22 -7.82 18.36
C GLU A 13 -9.81 -7.34 18.68
N LEU A 14 -8.80 -7.90 18.01
CA LEU A 14 -7.40 -7.49 18.16
C LEU A 14 -7.11 -6.10 17.58
N TYR A 15 -8.04 -5.52 16.80
CA TYR A 15 -7.89 -4.22 16.16
C TYR A 15 -8.98 -3.22 16.63
N PRO A 16 -9.02 -2.89 17.93
CA PRO A 16 -10.09 -2.02 18.45
C PRO A 16 -10.09 -0.63 17.83
N ASN A 17 -8.92 -0.01 17.67
CA ASN A 17 -8.81 1.32 17.06
C ASN A 17 -9.19 1.32 15.57
N LEU A 18 -8.88 0.26 14.83
CA LEU A 18 -9.31 0.13 13.44
C LEU A 18 -10.84 -0.03 13.34
N ALA A 19 -11.43 -0.75 14.28
CA ALA A 19 -12.86 -0.99 14.32
C ALA A 19 -13.69 0.30 14.48
N GLU A 20 -13.14 1.34 15.08
CA GLU A 20 -13.79 2.66 15.18
C GLU A 20 -13.95 3.36 13.82
N HIS A 21 -13.15 2.96 12.84
CA HIS A 21 -13.17 3.51 11.48
C HIS A 21 -13.88 2.60 10.47
N ALA A 22 -14.60 1.58 10.92
CA ALA A 22 -15.25 0.58 10.08
C ALA A 22 -16.07 1.20 8.93
N ASP A 23 -16.82 2.26 9.19
CA ASP A 23 -17.67 2.93 8.19
C ASP A 23 -16.90 3.73 7.13
N LYS A 24 -15.59 3.92 7.32
CA LYS A 24 -14.69 4.59 6.37
C LYS A 24 -13.84 3.59 5.57
N MET A 25 -14.04 2.29 5.78
CA MET A 25 -13.24 1.22 5.17
C MET A 25 -13.99 0.57 4.00
N CYS A 26 -13.23 0.20 2.99
CA CYS A 26 -13.67 -0.66 1.90
C CYS A 26 -12.89 -1.98 1.97
N LEU A 27 -13.59 -3.08 2.19
CA LEU A 27 -13.00 -4.41 2.29
C LEU A 27 -13.12 -5.16 0.97
N LEU A 28 -11.98 -5.51 0.36
CA LEU A 28 -11.90 -6.25 -0.90
C LEU A 28 -11.62 -7.74 -0.61
N ASN A 29 -12.66 -8.54 -0.52
CA ASN A 29 -12.55 -9.96 -0.12
C ASN A 29 -12.11 -10.89 -1.24
N SER A 30 -12.15 -10.46 -2.50
CA SER A 30 -11.93 -11.32 -3.67
C SER A 30 -10.56 -11.15 -4.31
N MET A 31 -9.62 -10.51 -3.61
CA MET A 31 -8.27 -10.31 -4.14
C MET A 31 -7.46 -11.61 -4.11
N TYR A 32 -6.77 -11.89 -5.21
CA TYR A 32 -5.83 -13.00 -5.34
C TYR A 32 -4.61 -12.56 -6.14
N GLY A 33 -3.49 -13.25 -5.97
CA GLY A 33 -2.28 -13.07 -6.79
C GLY A 33 -2.16 -14.18 -7.84
N ASP A 34 -1.58 -13.85 -8.99
CA ASP A 34 -1.41 -14.79 -10.10
C ASP A 34 -0.34 -15.86 -9.84
N ILE A 35 0.50 -15.64 -8.83
CA ILE A 35 1.63 -16.51 -8.50
C ILE A 35 1.73 -16.74 -6.98
N PRO A 36 2.16 -17.93 -6.55
CA PRO A 36 2.29 -18.25 -5.12
C PRO A 36 3.59 -17.72 -4.49
N ASN A 37 4.46 -17.07 -5.24
CA ASN A 37 5.77 -16.57 -4.77
C ASN A 37 5.63 -15.21 -4.10
N HIS A 38 5.96 -15.11 -2.81
CA HIS A 38 5.81 -13.90 -2.01
C HIS A 38 6.47 -12.65 -2.63
N PRO A 39 7.77 -12.63 -3.01
CA PRO A 39 8.38 -11.44 -3.58
C PRO A 39 7.64 -10.87 -4.78
N GLN A 40 7.23 -11.72 -5.70
CA GLN A 40 6.52 -11.33 -6.91
C GLN A 40 5.06 -10.93 -6.62
N CYS A 41 4.38 -11.63 -5.71
CA CYS A 41 3.04 -11.23 -5.26
C CYS A 41 3.03 -9.87 -4.56
N PHE A 42 4.06 -9.54 -3.77
CA PHE A 42 4.19 -8.21 -3.19
C PHE A 42 4.35 -7.14 -4.26
N VAL A 43 5.20 -7.37 -5.25
CA VAL A 43 5.34 -6.44 -6.38
C VAL A 43 4.02 -6.29 -7.13
N GLN A 44 3.33 -7.38 -7.41
CA GLN A 44 2.02 -7.36 -8.07
C GLN A 44 0.99 -6.58 -7.26
N LEU A 45 0.92 -6.79 -5.95
CA LEU A 45 0.01 -6.08 -5.05
C LEU A 45 0.23 -4.56 -5.08
N HIS A 46 1.50 -4.14 -5.11
CA HIS A 46 1.86 -2.72 -5.06
C HIS A 46 1.85 -2.02 -6.41
N THR A 47 2.05 -2.75 -7.52
CA THR A 47 2.27 -2.16 -8.86
C THR A 47 1.31 -2.65 -9.93
N GLY A 48 0.50 -3.68 -9.62
CA GLY A 48 -0.38 -4.34 -10.58
C GLY A 48 0.33 -5.27 -11.56
N SER A 49 1.64 -5.51 -11.43
CA SER A 49 2.40 -6.40 -12.31
C SER A 49 3.63 -6.96 -11.62
N PHE A 50 3.91 -8.24 -11.78
CA PHE A 50 5.14 -8.87 -11.32
C PHE A 50 6.20 -8.99 -12.43
N GLN A 51 5.81 -8.77 -13.69
CA GLN A 51 6.70 -8.92 -14.86
C GLN A 51 7.30 -7.59 -15.30
N PHE A 52 6.58 -6.50 -15.14
CA PHE A 52 6.99 -5.18 -15.63
C PHE A 52 7.22 -4.21 -14.48
N VAL A 53 8.24 -3.39 -14.61
CA VAL A 53 8.49 -2.29 -13.68
C VAL A 53 7.45 -1.19 -13.92
N ARG A 54 6.56 -1.01 -12.96
CA ARG A 54 5.47 -0.02 -13.00
C ARG A 54 5.48 0.83 -11.73
N PRO A 55 4.91 2.05 -11.78
CA PRO A 55 4.76 2.84 -10.58
C PRO A 55 3.92 2.11 -9.53
N SER A 56 4.31 2.26 -8.28
CA SER A 56 3.55 1.72 -7.16
C SER A 56 2.21 2.45 -6.98
N LEU A 57 1.26 1.82 -6.30
CA LEU A 57 -0.05 2.40 -6.00
C LEU A 57 0.09 3.77 -5.33
N GLY A 58 0.99 3.90 -4.34
CA GLY A 58 1.23 5.18 -3.67
C GLY A 58 1.76 6.26 -4.61
N SER A 59 2.63 5.89 -5.57
CA SER A 59 3.12 6.81 -6.60
C SER A 59 1.99 7.29 -7.53
N TRP A 60 1.08 6.40 -7.92
CA TRP A 60 -0.09 6.76 -8.72
C TRP A 60 -1.06 7.66 -7.97
N VAL A 61 -1.31 7.38 -6.69
CA VAL A 61 -2.17 8.21 -5.84
C VAL A 61 -1.58 9.62 -5.71
N LEU A 62 -0.29 9.72 -5.43
CA LEU A 62 0.39 11.01 -5.30
C LEU A 62 0.42 11.78 -6.64
N TYR A 63 0.62 11.08 -7.77
CA TYR A 63 0.59 11.67 -9.10
C TYR A 63 -0.80 12.21 -9.46
N GLY A 64 -1.86 11.44 -9.19
CA GLY A 64 -3.23 11.77 -9.58
C GLY A 64 -3.93 12.76 -8.66
N LEU A 65 -3.70 12.65 -7.35
CA LEU A 65 -4.39 13.48 -6.35
C LEU A 65 -3.51 14.58 -5.75
N GLY A 66 -2.18 14.49 -5.93
CA GLY A 66 -1.24 15.44 -5.32
C GLY A 66 -1.16 15.27 -3.80
N THR A 67 -0.67 16.32 -3.14
CA THR A 67 -0.61 16.42 -1.68
C THR A 67 -0.96 17.84 -1.25
N GLU A 68 -1.69 17.95 -0.15
CA GLU A 68 -2.00 19.25 0.46
C GLU A 68 -0.81 19.83 1.23
N ASN A 69 0.15 18.98 1.61
CA ASN A 69 1.31 19.38 2.38
C ASN A 69 2.53 19.64 1.48
N GLN A 70 3.10 20.84 1.57
CA GLN A 70 4.27 21.23 0.78
C GLN A 70 5.61 20.89 1.47
N ASN A 71 5.60 20.58 2.77
CA ASN A 71 6.79 20.41 3.58
C ASN A 71 7.06 18.96 4.01
N LEU A 72 6.13 18.06 3.73
CA LEU A 72 6.26 16.63 4.05
C LEU A 72 6.09 15.78 2.79
N PRO A 73 6.74 14.61 2.74
CA PRO A 73 6.51 13.66 1.65
C PRO A 73 5.04 13.27 1.56
N GLY A 74 4.48 13.30 0.35
CA GLY A 74 3.09 12.88 0.10
C GLY A 74 2.88 11.37 0.17
N PHE A 75 3.97 10.58 0.02
CA PHE A 75 3.96 9.13 0.10
C PHE A 75 5.09 8.65 0.99
N VAL A 76 4.77 8.01 2.09
CA VAL A 76 5.72 7.48 3.07
C VAL A 76 5.53 5.98 3.20
N THR A 77 6.63 5.24 3.24
CA THR A 77 6.65 3.80 3.54
C THR A 77 7.40 3.54 4.84
N LEU A 78 6.81 2.78 5.73
CA LEU A 78 7.38 2.45 7.01
C LEU A 78 8.03 1.06 6.97
N ASN A 79 9.33 1.02 7.23
CA ASN A 79 10.13 -0.21 7.32
C ASN A 79 9.87 -1.21 6.17
N PRO A 80 9.91 -0.78 4.89
CA PRO A 80 9.61 -1.65 3.76
C PRO A 80 10.66 -2.78 3.68
N PRO A 81 10.23 -4.03 3.47
CA PRO A 81 11.14 -5.16 3.41
C PRO A 81 12.06 -5.08 2.18
N SER A 82 13.37 -5.24 2.39
CA SER A 82 14.36 -5.20 1.31
C SER A 82 14.33 -6.44 0.42
N ARG A 83 13.96 -7.59 1.00
CA ARG A 83 14.02 -8.91 0.32
C ARG A 83 12.73 -9.30 -0.41
N VAL A 84 11.63 -8.60 -0.18
CA VAL A 84 10.32 -8.94 -0.72
C VAL A 84 9.82 -7.78 -1.57
N GLY A 85 10.15 -7.79 -2.86
CA GLY A 85 9.83 -6.74 -3.83
C GLY A 85 10.72 -5.50 -3.75
N GLY A 86 11.39 -5.25 -2.62
CA GLY A 86 12.34 -4.15 -2.45
C GLY A 86 11.78 -2.79 -2.82
N ALA A 87 12.60 -1.98 -3.52
CA ALA A 87 12.23 -0.62 -3.93
C ALA A 87 11.06 -0.55 -4.92
N GLN A 88 10.71 -1.63 -5.60
CA GLN A 88 9.56 -1.65 -6.51
C GLN A 88 8.24 -1.43 -5.79
N ASN A 89 8.15 -1.82 -4.52
CA ASN A 89 6.92 -1.66 -3.72
C ASN A 89 6.54 -0.20 -3.47
N TYR A 90 7.48 0.73 -3.62
CA TYR A 90 7.26 2.17 -3.41
C TYR A 90 7.89 3.04 -4.50
N GLY A 91 8.38 2.44 -5.56
CA GLY A 91 9.04 3.12 -6.66
C GLY A 91 8.07 3.87 -7.56
N SER A 92 8.56 4.95 -8.19
CA SER A 92 7.81 5.74 -9.18
C SER A 92 7.96 5.21 -10.62
N ALA A 93 8.89 4.28 -10.87
CA ALA A 93 9.19 3.71 -12.20
C ALA A 93 9.36 4.80 -13.27
N PHE A 94 8.46 4.87 -14.26
CA PHE A 94 8.51 5.87 -15.34
C PHE A 94 7.90 7.23 -14.96
N LEU A 95 7.25 7.35 -13.79
CA LEU A 95 6.81 8.66 -13.27
C LEU A 95 8.02 9.42 -12.70
N PRO A 96 7.96 10.76 -12.66
CA PRO A 96 9.00 11.57 -12.02
C PRO A 96 9.31 11.12 -10.59
N ALA A 97 10.59 11.21 -10.20
CA ALA A 97 11.07 10.74 -8.89
C ALA A 97 10.40 11.41 -7.68
N ILE A 98 9.81 12.59 -7.86
CA ILE A 98 9.05 13.28 -6.80
C ILE A 98 7.84 12.47 -6.31
N TYR A 99 7.34 11.54 -7.11
CA TYR A 99 6.21 10.67 -6.75
C TYR A 99 6.64 9.36 -6.08
N GLN A 100 7.95 9.14 -5.93
CA GLN A 100 8.47 7.95 -5.24
C GLN A 100 8.18 8.02 -3.75
N GLY A 101 7.90 6.86 -3.14
CA GLY A 101 7.72 6.76 -1.70
C GLY A 101 9.01 7.08 -0.93
N THR A 102 8.88 7.91 0.08
CA THR A 102 9.96 8.19 1.03
C THR A 102 10.00 7.09 2.07
N ARG A 103 11.11 6.39 2.16
CA ARG A 103 11.29 5.30 3.10
C ARG A 103 11.73 5.79 4.46
N ILE A 104 11.05 5.32 5.51
CA ILE A 104 11.41 5.54 6.92
C ILE A 104 11.61 4.17 7.59
N GLY A 105 12.68 4.03 8.34
CA GLY A 105 13.05 2.81 9.04
C GLY A 105 14.31 2.16 8.50
N ASN A 106 14.86 1.22 9.29
CA ASN A 106 16.08 0.50 8.93
C ASN A 106 15.77 -0.63 7.93
N LEU A 107 16.70 -0.81 7.01
CA LEU A 107 16.79 -2.04 6.24
C LEU A 107 17.42 -3.09 7.16
N GLY A 108 16.61 -4.01 7.64
CA GLY A 108 17.12 -5.25 8.23
C GLY A 108 17.77 -6.11 7.17
#